data_736db27323532a4a7edd3a634b94056e
#
_entry.id   736db27323532a4a7edd3a634b94056e
#
_cell.length_a   1.000
_cell.length_b   1.000
_cell.length_c   1.000
_cell.angle_alpha   90.00
_cell.angle_beta   90.00
_cell.angle_gamma   90.00
#
_symmetry.space_group_name_H-M   'P 1'
#
loop_
_entity.id
_entity.type
_entity.pdbx_description
1 polymer ?
#
loop_
_entity_poly.entity_id
_entity_poly.type
_entity_poly.pdbx_seq_one_letter_code
_entity_poly.pdbx_strand_id
1 'polypeptide(L)'
;MAESKYGKYFKTYKAKPEDIERGRTGIARVDHNAFEGCNFYWVHWNLPRVAGRSGDTTGIGHPPHIHKDAEILMLIGTNPDDPTDLGAEVELQMGAEREKHKITKSTVVYIPPNLIHCPYIIKRTDRPWIFIEVNQGPLHTEKLFPQVLTKQERESVDWSRWKEEGYD
;
A
#
# COMPACT_ATOMS: atom_id res chain seq x y z
N MET A 1 -37.89 -9.03 4.77
CA MET A 1 -37.45 -7.61 4.98
C MET A 1 -37.37 -6.98 3.61
N ALA A 2 -37.91 -5.78 3.40
CA ALA A 2 -37.81 -5.08 2.13
C ALA A 2 -36.34 -4.81 1.81
N GLU A 3 -35.92 -5.07 0.57
CA GLU A 3 -34.56 -4.83 0.11
C GLU A 3 -34.27 -3.32 0.17
N SER A 4 -33.14 -2.93 0.79
CA SER A 4 -32.79 -1.51 0.93
C SER A 4 -32.48 -0.89 -0.42
N LYS A 5 -33.18 0.16 -0.81
CA LYS A 5 -32.99 0.91 -2.06
C LYS A 5 -31.53 1.32 -2.31
N TYR A 6 -30.82 1.67 -1.25
CA TYR A 6 -29.43 2.18 -1.31
C TYR A 6 -28.40 1.17 -0.77
N GLY A 7 -28.83 -0.01 -0.30
CA GLY A 7 -27.95 -1.02 0.28
C GLY A 7 -26.83 -1.46 -0.65
N LYS A 8 -27.06 -1.40 -1.98
CA LYS A 8 -26.07 -1.73 -3.00
C LYS A 8 -24.81 -0.83 -2.98
N TYR A 9 -24.86 0.35 -2.36
CA TYR A 9 -23.71 1.26 -2.23
C TYR A 9 -22.89 1.03 -0.97
N PHE A 10 -23.29 0.10 -0.09
CA PHE A 10 -22.60 -0.20 1.13
C PHE A 10 -21.84 -1.53 0.97
N LYS A 11 -20.54 -1.48 1.16
CA LYS A 11 -19.67 -2.66 1.12
C LYS A 11 -18.90 -2.76 2.42
N THR A 12 -19.10 -3.86 3.14
CA THR A 12 -18.29 -4.18 4.33
C THR A 12 -17.19 -5.15 3.94
N TYR A 13 -16.03 -4.97 4.52
CA TYR A 13 -14.88 -5.83 4.31
C TYR A 13 -14.64 -6.70 5.55
N LYS A 14 -14.31 -7.98 5.34
CA LYS A 14 -13.93 -8.88 6.42
C LYS A 14 -12.42 -9.08 6.36
N ALA A 15 -11.74 -8.78 7.45
CA ALA A 15 -10.32 -9.09 7.58
C ALA A 15 -10.09 -10.59 7.44
N LYS A 16 -9.06 -10.97 6.72
CA LYS A 16 -8.64 -12.36 6.58
C LYS A 16 -7.68 -12.71 7.72
N PRO A 17 -7.79 -13.91 8.34
CA PRO A 17 -6.89 -14.33 9.41
C PRO A 17 -5.42 -14.20 9.06
N GLU A 18 -5.03 -14.60 7.84
CA GLU A 18 -3.66 -14.50 7.35
C GLU A 18 -3.13 -13.06 7.25
N ASP A 19 -3.99 -12.08 6.96
CA ASP A 19 -3.59 -10.67 6.92
C ASP A 19 -3.36 -10.13 8.33
N ILE A 20 -4.20 -10.54 9.30
CA ILE A 20 -4.03 -10.18 10.71
C ILE A 20 -2.70 -10.74 11.23
N GLU A 21 -2.38 -11.99 10.90
CA GLU A 21 -1.12 -12.63 11.29
C GLU A 21 0.11 -11.93 10.72
N ARG A 22 0.01 -11.39 9.51
CA ARG A 22 1.07 -10.59 8.87
C ARG A 22 1.22 -9.19 9.46
N GLY A 23 0.32 -8.77 10.37
CA GLY A 23 0.31 -7.41 10.93
C GLY A 23 -0.16 -6.33 9.94
N ARG A 24 -0.77 -6.73 8.83
CA ARG A 24 -1.38 -5.84 7.84
C ARG A 24 -2.75 -6.38 7.47
N THR A 25 -3.78 -5.63 7.80
CA THR A 25 -5.17 -6.03 7.59
C THR A 25 -5.85 -5.08 6.64
N GLY A 26 -6.31 -5.59 5.50
CA GLY A 26 -7.20 -4.85 4.61
C GLY A 26 -8.54 -4.60 5.30
N ILE A 27 -8.99 -3.36 5.34
CA ILE A 27 -10.26 -2.96 5.97
C ILE A 27 -11.27 -2.44 4.96
N ALA A 28 -10.83 -2.02 3.78
CA ALA A 28 -11.68 -1.68 2.65
C ALA A 28 -10.91 -1.82 1.34
N ARG A 29 -11.58 -2.28 0.30
CA ARG A 29 -11.09 -2.25 -1.08
C ARG A 29 -12.27 -2.06 -2.00
N VAL A 30 -12.20 -1.08 -2.87
CA VAL A 30 -13.18 -0.83 -3.93
C VAL A 30 -12.49 -0.38 -5.21
N ASP A 31 -13.10 -0.67 -6.34
CA ASP A 31 -12.67 -0.30 -7.67
C ASP A 31 -13.89 -0.25 -8.59
N HIS A 32 -13.67 -0.04 -9.89
CA HIS A 32 -14.73 -0.03 -10.90
C HIS A 32 -15.57 -1.32 -10.93
N ASN A 33 -14.97 -2.47 -10.62
CA ASN A 33 -15.72 -3.75 -10.59
C ASN A 33 -16.69 -3.82 -9.41
N ALA A 34 -16.41 -3.08 -8.33
CA ALA A 34 -17.30 -2.99 -7.17
C ALA A 34 -18.39 -1.95 -7.37
N PHE A 35 -18.03 -0.79 -7.92
CA PHE A 35 -18.93 0.33 -8.20
C PHE A 35 -18.50 1.00 -9.51
N GLU A 36 -19.35 0.93 -10.53
CA GLU A 36 -19.11 1.57 -11.83
C GLU A 36 -18.73 3.05 -11.68
N GLY A 37 -17.63 3.45 -12.33
CA GLY A 37 -17.07 4.81 -12.23
C GLY A 37 -16.24 5.09 -10.98
N CYS A 38 -16.13 4.11 -10.05
CA CYS A 38 -15.26 4.25 -8.88
C CYS A 38 -13.80 4.14 -9.28
N ASN A 39 -12.95 4.96 -8.66
CA ASN A 39 -11.52 4.77 -8.69
C ASN A 39 -11.10 3.60 -7.80
N PHE A 40 -9.85 3.17 -7.92
CA PHE A 40 -9.30 2.16 -7.03
C PHE A 40 -8.95 2.78 -5.67
N TYR A 41 -9.43 2.14 -4.61
CA TYR A 41 -9.13 2.45 -3.21
C TYR A 41 -8.79 1.19 -2.45
N TRP A 42 -7.69 1.21 -1.71
CA TRP A 42 -7.34 0.13 -0.79
C TRP A 42 -6.89 0.70 0.55
N VAL A 43 -7.56 0.28 1.63
CA VAL A 43 -7.31 0.76 2.99
C VAL A 43 -6.79 -0.39 3.83
N HIS A 44 -5.64 -0.16 4.46
CA HIS A 44 -4.99 -1.12 5.33
C HIS A 44 -4.87 -0.60 6.75
N TRP A 45 -5.00 -1.52 7.68
CA TRP A 45 -4.62 -1.34 9.06
C TRP A 45 -3.25 -1.98 9.28
N ASN A 46 -2.23 -1.20 9.63
CA ASN A 46 -0.90 -1.69 9.93
C ASN A 46 -0.72 -1.77 11.45
N LEU A 47 -0.29 -2.91 11.94
CA LEU A 47 -0.16 -3.23 13.36
C LEU A 47 1.32 -3.35 13.73
N PRO A 48 1.68 -3.05 15.01
CA PRO A 48 2.99 -3.41 15.53
C PRO A 48 3.28 -4.89 15.30
N ARG A 49 4.44 -5.19 14.75
CA ARG A 49 4.82 -6.59 14.50
C ARG A 49 5.11 -7.29 15.82
N VAL A 50 4.52 -8.44 16.01
CA VAL A 50 4.90 -9.34 17.10
C VAL A 50 6.20 -10.04 16.69
N ALA A 51 7.19 -10.04 17.56
CA ALA A 51 8.47 -10.74 17.32
C ALA A 51 8.21 -12.19 16.89
N GLY A 52 8.83 -12.61 15.78
CA GLY A 52 8.68 -13.95 15.21
C GLY A 52 7.53 -14.14 14.21
N ARG A 53 6.70 -13.12 13.94
CA ARG A 53 5.73 -13.17 12.85
C ARG A 53 6.35 -12.58 11.58
N SER A 54 6.30 -13.35 10.49
CA SER A 54 6.87 -12.96 9.20
C SER A 54 6.07 -11.83 8.56
N GLY A 55 6.56 -10.61 8.70
CA GLY A 55 6.30 -9.59 7.69
C GLY A 55 7.46 -9.59 6.73
N ASP A 56 7.32 -8.99 5.55
CA ASP A 56 8.32 -8.96 4.49
C ASP A 56 9.78 -9.08 4.97
N THR A 57 10.36 -10.26 4.77
CA THR A 57 11.72 -10.61 5.22
C THR A 57 12.78 -10.20 4.21
N THR A 58 12.38 -9.72 3.03
CA THR A 58 13.31 -9.40 1.92
C THR A 58 14.00 -8.05 2.10
N GLY A 59 13.51 -7.19 2.98
CA GLY A 59 14.04 -5.84 3.18
C GLY A 59 13.69 -4.84 2.07
N ILE A 60 13.12 -5.30 0.95
CA ILE A 60 12.68 -4.43 -0.16
C ILE A 60 11.25 -3.93 0.03
N GLY A 61 10.40 -4.68 0.71
CA GLY A 61 8.98 -4.36 0.82
C GLY A 61 8.29 -4.51 -0.53
N HIS A 62 7.59 -3.50 -0.98
CA HIS A 62 7.03 -3.46 -2.34
C HIS A 62 8.14 -3.10 -3.33
N PRO A 63 8.38 -3.87 -4.41
CA PRO A 63 9.43 -3.60 -5.38
C PRO A 63 9.12 -2.36 -6.25
N PRO A 64 10.14 -1.79 -6.94
CA PRO A 64 9.94 -0.65 -7.83
C PRO A 64 8.98 -0.94 -8.97
N HIS A 65 8.05 -0.03 -9.21
CA HIS A 65 7.01 -0.13 -10.23
C HIS A 65 6.49 1.25 -10.66
N ILE A 66 5.58 1.25 -11.62
CA ILE A 66 4.81 2.41 -12.07
C ILE A 66 3.33 2.04 -12.18
N HIS A 67 2.47 3.05 -12.17
CA HIS A 67 1.04 2.95 -12.53
C HIS A 67 0.72 3.80 -13.76
N LYS A 68 -0.32 3.43 -14.52
CA LYS A 68 -0.83 4.25 -15.66
C LYS A 68 -1.45 5.55 -15.17
N ASP A 69 -2.11 5.50 -14.03
CA ASP A 69 -2.80 6.62 -13.41
C ASP A 69 -2.00 7.16 -12.22
N ALA A 70 -2.30 8.37 -11.80
CA ALA A 70 -1.69 8.92 -10.59
C ALA A 70 -2.09 8.11 -9.35
N GLU A 71 -1.18 8.02 -8.40
CA GLU A 71 -1.42 7.37 -7.13
C GLU A 71 -1.33 8.37 -5.98
N ILE A 72 -2.18 8.19 -5.00
CA ILE A 72 -2.11 8.92 -3.72
C ILE A 72 -1.93 7.90 -2.61
N LEU A 73 -0.85 8.04 -1.85
CA LEU A 73 -0.62 7.28 -0.64
C LEU A 73 -0.89 8.17 0.58
N MET A 74 -1.73 7.71 1.50
CA MET A 74 -1.97 8.39 2.76
C MET A 74 -1.53 7.50 3.90
N LEU A 75 -0.59 7.98 4.69
CA LEU A 75 -0.11 7.34 5.91
C LEU A 75 -0.66 8.15 7.08
N ILE A 76 -1.54 7.54 7.88
CA ILE A 76 -2.29 8.26 8.92
C ILE A 76 -2.03 7.61 10.27
N GLY A 77 -1.43 8.39 11.18
CA GLY A 77 -1.25 8.00 12.57
C GLY A 77 -2.59 7.94 13.32
N THR A 78 -2.63 7.13 14.37
CA THR A 78 -3.86 6.90 15.16
C THR A 78 -3.70 7.35 16.61
N ASN A 79 -2.68 8.16 16.91
CA ASN A 79 -2.53 8.75 18.24
C ASN A 79 -3.49 9.94 18.39
N PRO A 80 -4.50 9.88 19.29
CA PRO A 80 -5.44 10.99 19.47
C PRO A 80 -4.79 12.22 20.10
N ASP A 81 -3.69 12.05 20.84
CA ASP A 81 -2.97 13.15 21.50
C ASP A 81 -2.01 13.89 20.56
N ASP A 82 -1.53 13.21 19.52
CA ASP A 82 -0.74 13.79 18.43
C ASP A 82 -1.06 13.11 17.09
N PRO A 83 -2.10 13.54 16.37
CA PRO A 83 -2.50 12.95 15.10
C PRO A 83 -1.48 13.15 13.98
N THR A 84 -0.47 13.99 14.18
CA THR A 84 0.64 14.16 13.23
C THR A 84 1.70 13.08 13.37
N ASP A 85 1.81 12.42 14.52
CA ASP A 85 2.75 11.33 14.72
C ASP A 85 2.22 10.05 14.10
N LEU A 86 2.94 9.51 13.11
CA LEU A 86 2.56 8.27 12.44
C LEU A 86 2.60 7.05 13.38
N GLY A 87 3.46 7.07 14.40
CA GLY A 87 3.73 5.90 15.23
C GLY A 87 4.47 4.78 14.49
N ALA A 88 5.15 5.13 13.40
CA ALA A 88 5.91 4.22 12.56
C ALA A 88 7.07 4.94 11.88
N GLU A 89 7.99 4.16 11.31
CA GLU A 89 8.99 4.64 10.38
C GLU A 89 8.88 3.87 9.07
N VAL A 90 8.62 4.60 7.99
CA VAL A 90 8.49 4.08 6.64
C VAL A 90 9.51 4.75 5.75
N GLU A 91 10.15 3.98 4.86
CA GLU A 91 11.00 4.49 3.78
C GLU A 91 10.26 4.26 2.46
N LEU A 92 10.05 5.32 1.71
CA LEU A 92 9.59 5.28 0.34
C LEU A 92 10.70 5.80 -0.58
N GLN A 93 10.97 5.08 -1.66
CA GLN A 93 11.96 5.50 -2.65
C GLN A 93 11.25 5.96 -3.92
N MET A 94 11.73 7.07 -4.51
CA MET A 94 11.11 7.72 -5.66
C MET A 94 12.12 7.87 -6.80
N GLY A 95 11.63 7.77 -8.04
CA GLY A 95 12.44 7.90 -9.24
C GLY A 95 13.30 6.68 -9.57
N ALA A 96 13.92 6.69 -10.75
CA ALA A 96 14.89 5.66 -11.14
C ALA A 96 16.18 5.73 -10.32
N GLU A 97 16.51 6.91 -9.81
CA GLU A 97 17.62 7.19 -8.90
C GLU A 97 17.36 6.72 -7.48
N ARG A 98 16.09 6.36 -7.16
CA ARG A 98 15.68 5.81 -5.86
C ARG A 98 15.95 6.77 -4.71
N GLU A 99 15.56 8.05 -4.88
CA GLU A 99 15.65 9.04 -3.81
C GLU A 99 14.85 8.57 -2.59
N LYS A 100 15.51 8.51 -1.43
CA LYS A 100 14.93 7.94 -0.21
C LYS A 100 14.21 9.00 0.61
N HIS A 101 12.95 8.75 0.91
CA HIS A 101 12.11 9.58 1.76
C HIS A 101 11.75 8.82 3.03
N LYS A 102 12.17 9.37 4.18
CA LYS A 102 11.80 8.86 5.50
C LYS A 102 10.51 9.51 5.95
N ILE A 103 9.51 8.71 6.28
CA ILE A 103 8.18 9.14 6.73
C ILE A 103 7.97 8.68 8.16
N THR A 104 7.80 9.64 9.08
CA THR A 104 7.51 9.40 10.52
C THR A 104 6.31 10.22 11.00
N LYS A 105 5.72 11.01 10.10
CA LYS A 105 4.55 11.83 10.36
C LYS A 105 3.39 11.38 9.48
N SER A 106 2.16 11.69 9.87
CA SER A 106 1.00 11.54 9.00
C SER A 106 1.25 12.33 7.71
N THR A 107 1.25 11.63 6.58
CA THR A 107 1.75 12.16 5.30
C THR A 107 0.83 11.74 4.16
N VAL A 108 0.64 12.64 3.20
CA VAL A 108 0.08 12.36 1.90
C VAL A 108 1.18 12.45 0.86
N VAL A 109 1.35 11.41 0.06
CA VAL A 109 2.28 11.37 -1.07
C VAL A 109 1.48 11.33 -2.35
N TYR A 110 1.77 12.22 -3.29
CA TYR A 110 1.24 12.20 -4.64
C TYR A 110 2.29 11.66 -5.60
N ILE A 111 1.95 10.62 -6.34
CA ILE A 111 2.81 9.96 -7.33
C ILE A 111 2.19 10.18 -8.71
N PRO A 112 2.83 10.98 -9.58
CA PRO A 112 2.35 11.18 -10.94
C PRO A 112 2.28 9.87 -11.74
N PRO A 113 1.45 9.80 -12.80
CA PRO A 113 1.45 8.67 -13.73
C PRO A 113 2.85 8.36 -14.24
N ASN A 114 3.18 7.08 -14.33
CA ASN A 114 4.44 6.56 -14.85
C ASN A 114 5.72 7.00 -14.10
N LEU A 115 5.61 7.59 -12.91
CA LEU A 115 6.77 7.83 -12.06
C LEU A 115 7.15 6.52 -11.36
N ILE A 116 8.40 6.08 -11.54
CA ILE A 116 8.95 4.94 -10.79
C ILE A 116 8.95 5.29 -9.31
N HIS A 117 8.40 4.41 -8.49
CA HIS A 117 8.41 4.54 -7.03
C HIS A 117 8.56 3.17 -6.38
N CYS A 118 8.76 3.15 -5.08
CA CYS A 118 9.21 1.99 -4.32
C CYS A 118 10.70 1.63 -4.60
N PRO A 119 11.37 0.95 -3.71
CA PRO A 119 10.84 0.18 -2.56
C PRO A 119 10.06 0.99 -1.53
N TYR A 120 8.99 0.36 -1.01
CA TYR A 120 8.22 0.83 0.12
C TYR A 120 8.48 -0.09 1.31
N ILE A 121 9.16 0.41 2.33
CA ILE A 121 9.72 -0.41 3.40
C ILE A 121 9.25 0.11 4.76
N ILE A 122 8.47 -0.69 5.48
CA ILE A 122 8.09 -0.40 6.86
C ILE A 122 9.25 -0.83 7.76
N LYS A 123 10.04 0.13 8.24
CA LYS A 123 11.20 -0.11 9.11
C LYS A 123 10.77 -0.46 10.52
N ARG A 124 9.72 0.21 11.04
CA ARG A 124 9.22 0.05 12.40
C ARG A 124 7.76 0.46 12.47
N THR A 125 7.01 -0.20 13.32
CA THR A 125 5.64 0.18 13.70
C THR A 125 5.53 0.09 15.22
N ASP A 126 5.37 1.23 15.87
CA ASP A 126 5.28 1.34 17.34
C ASP A 126 3.81 1.34 17.79
N ARG A 127 2.93 1.94 16.97
CA ARG A 127 1.47 2.00 17.17
C ARG A 127 0.75 1.65 15.88
N PRO A 128 -0.49 1.18 15.94
CA PRO A 128 -1.30 0.98 14.74
C PRO A 128 -1.43 2.28 13.93
N TRP A 129 -1.44 2.16 12.61
CA TRP A 129 -1.66 3.26 11.69
C TRP A 129 -2.40 2.81 10.44
N ILE A 130 -3.03 3.75 9.74
CA ILE A 130 -3.83 3.49 8.55
C ILE A 130 -3.02 3.88 7.32
N PHE A 131 -2.99 2.97 6.34
CA PHE A 131 -2.47 3.22 5.02
C PHE A 131 -3.62 3.20 4.03
N ILE A 132 -3.73 4.25 3.22
CA ILE A 132 -4.71 4.34 2.15
C ILE A 132 -3.95 4.51 0.84
N GLU A 133 -4.25 3.64 -0.09
CA GLU A 133 -3.76 3.67 -1.47
C GLU A 133 -4.93 4.01 -2.38
N VAL A 134 -4.75 5.00 -3.23
CA VAL A 134 -5.73 5.45 -4.21
C VAL A 134 -5.06 5.56 -5.56
N ASN A 135 -5.41 4.69 -6.51
CA ASN A 135 -5.09 4.98 -7.90
C ASN A 135 -6.24 5.78 -8.52
N GLN A 136 -5.92 6.88 -9.18
CA GLN A 136 -6.91 7.78 -9.78
C GLN A 136 -7.47 7.24 -11.11
N GLY A 137 -7.35 5.95 -11.32
CA GLY A 137 -7.93 5.17 -12.40
C GLY A 137 -8.98 4.18 -11.91
N PRO A 138 -9.73 3.57 -12.84
CA PRO A 138 -10.84 2.67 -12.50
C PRO A 138 -10.36 1.34 -11.89
N LEU A 139 -9.15 0.93 -12.19
CA LEU A 139 -8.53 -0.33 -11.75
C LEU A 139 -7.09 -0.07 -11.32
N HIS A 140 -6.59 -0.94 -10.46
CA HIS A 140 -5.16 -1.00 -10.18
C HIS A 140 -4.40 -1.41 -11.43
N THR A 141 -3.31 -0.71 -11.72
CA THR A 141 -2.36 -1.09 -12.79
C THR A 141 -0.97 -1.09 -12.20
N GLU A 142 -0.12 -2.05 -12.58
CA GLU A 142 1.24 -2.14 -12.08
C GLU A 142 2.18 -2.70 -13.14
N LYS A 143 3.30 -2.00 -13.38
CA LYS A 143 4.41 -2.49 -14.18
C LYS A 143 5.70 -2.42 -13.38
N LEU A 144 6.36 -3.57 -13.25
CA LEU A 144 7.55 -3.71 -12.41
C LEU A 144 8.82 -3.15 -13.08
N PHE A 145 9.71 -2.59 -12.27
CA PHE A 145 10.99 -2.05 -12.70
C PHE A 145 12.18 -2.66 -11.92
N PRO A 146 12.39 -3.99 -12.01
CA PRO A 146 13.47 -4.67 -11.28
C PRO A 146 14.87 -4.17 -11.66
N GLN A 147 15.03 -3.57 -12.85
CA GLN A 147 16.32 -3.09 -13.35
C GLN A 147 16.90 -1.92 -12.53
N VAL A 148 16.08 -1.19 -11.75
CA VAL A 148 16.59 -0.11 -10.88
C VAL A 148 17.14 -0.64 -9.55
N LEU A 149 16.92 -1.92 -9.23
CA LEU A 149 17.49 -2.60 -8.07
C LEU A 149 18.91 -3.09 -8.38
N THR A 150 19.75 -3.15 -7.37
CA THR A 150 21.04 -3.87 -7.47
C THR A 150 20.80 -5.36 -7.72
N LYS A 151 21.84 -6.07 -8.19
CA LYS A 151 21.75 -7.52 -8.38
C LYS A 151 21.35 -8.24 -7.09
N GLN A 152 21.97 -7.89 -5.97
CA GLN A 152 21.69 -8.50 -4.67
C GLN A 152 20.25 -8.28 -4.22
N GLU A 153 19.72 -7.06 -4.38
CA GLU A 153 18.32 -6.75 -4.06
C GLU A 153 17.37 -7.55 -4.94
N ARG A 154 17.61 -7.63 -6.25
CA ARG A 154 16.76 -8.42 -7.16
C ARG A 154 16.71 -9.91 -6.79
N GLU A 155 17.85 -10.46 -6.40
CA GLU A 155 17.96 -11.87 -5.98
C GLU A 155 17.27 -12.13 -4.63
N SER A 156 17.07 -11.09 -3.81
CA SER A 156 16.39 -11.21 -2.51
C SER A 156 14.87 -11.11 -2.59
N VAL A 157 14.31 -10.67 -3.72
CA VAL A 157 12.86 -10.52 -3.90
C VAL A 157 12.24 -11.83 -4.36
N ASP A 158 11.18 -12.26 -3.68
CA ASP A 158 10.31 -13.33 -4.17
C ASP A 158 9.36 -12.78 -5.25
N TRP A 159 9.80 -12.81 -6.50
CA TRP A 159 9.05 -12.30 -7.65
C TRP A 159 7.75 -13.05 -7.92
N SER A 160 7.55 -14.25 -7.39
CA SER A 160 6.28 -14.98 -7.56
C SER A 160 5.08 -14.27 -6.89
N ARG A 161 5.36 -13.35 -5.97
CA ARG A 161 4.37 -12.56 -5.25
C ARG A 161 3.92 -11.31 -5.99
N TRP A 162 4.68 -10.90 -7.03
CA TRP A 162 4.49 -9.64 -7.74
C TRP A 162 4.12 -9.91 -9.20
N LYS A 163 3.03 -9.35 -9.64
CA LYS A 163 2.53 -9.54 -11.01
C LYS A 163 2.27 -8.18 -11.63
N GLU A 164 2.64 -8.06 -12.88
CA GLU A 164 2.22 -6.91 -13.67
C GLU A 164 0.71 -6.99 -13.94
N GLU A 165 0.04 -5.85 -13.85
CA GLU A 165 -1.40 -5.71 -14.04
C GLU A 165 -1.69 -4.54 -14.98
N GLY A 166 -2.56 -4.77 -15.99
CA GLY A 166 -3.06 -3.71 -16.86
C GLY A 166 -2.06 -3.08 -17.83
N TYR A 167 -0.93 -3.72 -18.10
CA TYR A 167 0.09 -3.30 -19.09
C TYR A 167 0.25 -4.37 -20.16
N ASP A 168 -0.82 -4.61 -20.91
CA ASP A 168 -0.82 -5.49 -22.08
C ASP A 168 -0.19 -4.79 -23.31
#